data_fa77c949db3a66edeee3aa33835c1d21
#
_entry.id   fa77c949db3a66edeee3aa33835c1d21
#
_cell.length_a   1.000
_cell.length_b   1.000
_cell.length_c   1.000
_cell.angle_alpha   90.00
_cell.angle_beta   90.00
_cell.angle_gamma   90.00
#
_symmetry.space_group_name_H-M   'P 1'
#
loop_
_entity.id
_entity.type
_entity.pdbx_description
1 polymer ?
#
loop_
_entity_poly.entity_id
_entity_poly.type
_entity_poly.pdbx_seq_one_letter_code
_entity_poly.pdbx_strand_id
1 'polypeptide(L)'
;MKALSVRELSQGGASKAVRAAESEPVLVSRHNEPAVVMVSLKDVARVSGQLSGDPDLYSAVLRLIAVDLFEHGVLSMGRAAQFAGFSMGDFIDLCDRLQVPILREPDEGLEEEVDAFGAWLRKAKE
;
A
#
# COMPACT_ATOMS: atom_id res chain seq x y z
N MET A 1 -2.89 5.78 -4.08
CA MET A 1 -2.24 6.83 -3.28
C MET A 1 -2.07 8.08 -4.11
N LYS A 2 -2.43 9.23 -3.56
CA LYS A 2 -2.34 10.52 -4.25
C LYS A 2 -1.12 11.29 -3.74
N ALA A 3 -0.47 12.06 -4.61
CA ALA A 3 0.72 12.84 -4.24
C ALA A 3 0.44 14.34 -4.40
N LEU A 4 0.81 15.10 -3.40
CA LEU A 4 0.70 16.57 -3.39
C LEU A 4 2.00 17.17 -2.86
N SER A 5 2.30 18.40 -3.28
CA SER A 5 3.40 19.15 -2.71
C SER A 5 2.91 20.04 -1.56
N VAL A 6 3.83 20.43 -0.67
CA VAL A 6 3.54 21.41 0.39
C VAL A 6 3.02 22.72 -0.23
N ARG A 7 3.56 23.07 -1.39
CA ARG A 7 3.15 24.28 -2.11
C ARG A 7 1.67 24.23 -2.52
N GLU A 8 1.22 23.08 -3.04
CA GLU A 8 -0.18 22.88 -3.40
C GLU A 8 -1.10 22.97 -2.19
N LEU A 9 -0.66 22.43 -1.04
CA LEU A 9 -1.39 22.57 0.22
C LEU A 9 -1.54 24.02 0.64
N SER A 10 -0.45 24.80 0.59
CA SER A 10 -0.48 26.21 1.00
C SER A 10 -1.32 27.08 0.08
N GLN A 11 -1.52 26.68 -1.16
CA GLN A 11 -2.28 27.45 -2.15
C GLN A 11 -3.76 27.04 -2.21
N GLY A 12 -4.36 26.77 -1.06
CA GLY A 12 -5.78 26.42 -0.98
C GLY A 12 -6.07 24.94 -1.19
N GLY A 13 -5.03 24.11 -1.21
CA GLY A 13 -5.16 22.66 -1.41
C GLY A 13 -5.45 21.86 -0.16
N ALA A 14 -5.45 22.47 1.03
CA ALA A 14 -5.62 21.73 2.29
C ALA A 14 -6.96 21.01 2.36
N SER A 15 -8.05 21.67 2.00
CA SER A 15 -9.38 21.06 1.99
C SER A 15 -9.49 19.91 1.00
N LYS A 16 -8.88 20.07 -0.18
CA LYS A 16 -8.79 19.01 -1.19
C LYS A 16 -7.97 17.81 -0.68
N ALA A 17 -6.86 18.10 0.00
CA ALA A 17 -6.00 17.05 0.54
C ALA A 17 -6.72 16.22 1.61
N VAL A 18 -7.43 16.87 2.52
CA VAL A 18 -8.24 16.20 3.54
C VAL A 18 -9.31 15.33 2.87
N ARG A 19 -10.00 15.87 1.89
CA ARG A 19 -11.03 15.13 1.16
C ARG A 19 -10.46 13.92 0.42
N ALA A 20 -9.30 14.10 -0.21
CA ALA A 20 -8.61 12.99 -0.88
C ALA A 20 -8.16 11.93 0.12
N ALA A 21 -7.68 12.32 1.30
CA ALA A 21 -7.26 11.40 2.34
C ALA A 21 -8.41 10.57 2.92
N GLU A 22 -9.63 11.04 2.81
CA GLU A 22 -10.82 10.26 3.18
C GLU A 22 -11.05 9.07 2.26
N SER A 23 -10.48 9.09 1.05
CA SER A 23 -10.64 8.01 0.06
C SER A 23 -9.38 7.18 -0.12
N GLU A 24 -8.20 7.78 0.01
CA GLU A 24 -6.91 7.09 -0.17
C GLU A 24 -5.80 7.85 0.54
N PRO A 25 -4.70 7.19 0.90
CA PRO A 25 -3.56 7.90 1.49
C PRO A 25 -3.03 8.99 0.55
N VAL A 26 -2.63 10.11 1.14
CA VAL A 26 -2.06 11.24 0.41
C VAL A 26 -0.62 11.46 0.87
N LEU A 27 0.31 11.36 -0.08
CA LEU A 27 1.71 11.64 0.16
C LEU A 27 1.96 13.12 -0.06
N VAL A 28 2.52 13.79 0.94
CA VAL A 28 2.89 15.20 0.84
C VAL A 28 4.40 15.30 0.76
N SER A 29 4.88 15.95 -0.29
CA SER A 29 6.32 16.12 -0.55
C SER A 29 6.75 17.56 -0.33
N ARG A 30 7.97 17.71 0.14
CA ARG A 30 8.65 19.01 0.27
C ARG A 30 9.96 18.91 -0.50
N HIS A 31 10.22 19.86 -1.39
CA HIS A 31 11.44 19.88 -2.20
C HIS A 31 11.66 18.56 -2.95
N ASN A 32 10.59 18.02 -3.53
CA ASN A 32 10.58 16.76 -4.27
C ASN A 32 10.93 15.52 -3.44
N GLU A 33 10.91 15.65 -2.12
CA GLU A 33 11.15 14.51 -1.22
C GLU A 33 9.90 14.22 -0.39
N PRO A 34 9.54 12.95 -0.20
CA PRO A 34 8.43 12.59 0.67
C PRO A 34 8.67 13.12 2.09
N ALA A 35 7.67 13.78 2.65
CA ALA A 35 7.76 14.38 3.98
C ALA A 35 6.74 13.80 4.94
N VAL A 36 5.47 13.72 4.53
CA VAL A 36 4.38 13.19 5.38
C VAL A 36 3.37 12.44 4.54
N VAL A 37 2.63 11.57 5.21
CA VAL A 37 1.48 10.88 4.61
C VAL A 37 0.25 11.24 5.43
N MET A 38 -0.82 11.62 4.73
CA MET A 38 -2.12 11.87 5.36
C MET A 38 -3.00 10.64 5.15
N VAL A 39 -3.55 10.11 6.24
CA VAL A 39 -4.47 8.98 6.20
C VAL A 39 -5.71 9.32 7.03
N SER A 40 -6.85 8.76 6.66
CA SER A 40 -8.07 9.00 7.43
C SER A 40 -8.06 8.15 8.71
N LEU A 41 -8.56 8.73 9.79
CA LEU A 41 -8.72 8.00 11.05
C LEU A 41 -9.65 6.80 10.88
N LYS A 42 -10.65 6.92 10.02
CA LYS A 42 -11.58 5.83 9.72
C LYS A 42 -10.85 4.65 9.08
N ASP A 43 -9.96 4.91 8.13
CA ASP A 43 -9.20 3.86 7.46
C ASP A 43 -8.21 3.19 8.41
N VAL A 44 -7.54 3.96 9.25
CA VAL A 44 -6.63 3.41 10.27
C VAL A 44 -7.39 2.52 11.24
N ALA A 45 -8.56 2.96 11.70
CA ALA A 45 -9.42 2.16 12.58
C ALA A 45 -9.88 0.87 11.90
N ARG A 46 -10.23 0.95 10.61
CA ARG A 46 -10.65 -0.21 9.83
C ARG A 46 -9.54 -1.26 9.76
N VAL A 47 -8.32 -0.86 9.44
CA VAL A 47 -7.18 -1.77 9.36
C VAL A 47 -6.87 -2.36 10.74
N SER A 48 -6.83 -1.53 11.77
CA SER A 48 -6.55 -1.97 13.14
C SER A 48 -7.57 -2.98 13.65
N GLY A 49 -8.84 -2.82 13.26
CA GLY A 49 -9.92 -3.72 13.69
C GLY A 49 -9.96 -5.05 12.97
N GLN A 50 -9.20 -5.24 11.89
CA GLN A 50 -9.28 -6.44 11.06
C GLN A 50 -8.31 -7.55 11.49
N LEU A 51 -7.37 -7.26 12.35
CA LEU A 51 -6.35 -8.22 12.77
C LEU A 51 -6.44 -8.51 14.25
N SER A 52 -6.22 -9.78 14.61
CA SER A 52 -6.08 -10.18 16.01
C SER A 52 -4.74 -9.67 16.54
N GLY A 53 -4.77 -9.08 17.70
CA GLY A 53 -3.64 -8.33 18.24
C GLY A 53 -3.81 -6.85 17.90
N ASP A 54 -3.36 -6.03 18.81
CA ASP A 54 -3.53 -4.58 18.72
C ASP A 54 -2.25 -3.98 18.11
N PRO A 55 -2.19 -3.81 16.78
CA PRO A 55 -1.00 -3.21 16.20
C PRO A 55 -0.89 -1.76 16.67
N ASP A 56 0.33 -1.28 16.87
CA ASP A 56 0.52 0.12 17.16
C ASP A 56 0.06 0.96 15.96
N LEU A 57 -0.13 2.24 16.18
CA LEU A 57 -0.63 3.15 15.15
C LEU A 57 0.27 3.17 13.92
N TYR A 58 1.58 3.12 14.12
CA TYR A 58 2.55 3.13 13.04
C TYR A 58 2.39 1.90 12.14
N SER A 59 2.29 0.72 12.74
CA SER A 59 2.08 -0.53 11.99
C SER A 59 0.76 -0.51 11.23
N ALA A 60 -0.30 0.02 11.84
CA ALA A 60 -1.60 0.14 11.17
C ALA A 60 -1.53 1.04 9.93
N VAL A 61 -0.81 2.16 10.03
CA VAL A 61 -0.63 3.08 8.88
C VAL A 61 0.18 2.41 7.78
N LEU A 62 1.27 1.72 8.11
CA LEU A 62 2.08 0.99 7.11
C LEU A 62 1.26 -0.07 6.38
N ARG A 63 0.42 -0.80 7.10
CA ARG A 63 -0.45 -1.83 6.52
C ARG A 63 -1.48 -1.24 5.59
N LEU A 64 -2.08 -0.11 5.99
CA LEU A 64 -3.03 0.61 5.14
C LEU A 64 -2.38 1.06 3.84
N ILE A 65 -1.20 1.64 3.91
CA ILE A 65 -0.46 2.09 2.73
C ILE A 65 -0.09 0.91 1.83
N ALA A 66 0.38 -0.18 2.42
CA ALA A 66 0.75 -1.39 1.67
C ALA A 66 -0.43 -1.95 0.88
N VAL A 67 -1.61 -2.04 1.51
CA VAL A 67 -2.83 -2.52 0.86
C VAL A 67 -3.22 -1.59 -0.28
N ASP A 68 -3.18 -0.28 -0.07
CA ASP A 68 -3.51 0.70 -1.10
C ASP A 68 -2.58 0.58 -2.31
N LEU A 69 -1.28 0.50 -2.07
CA LEU A 69 -0.30 0.38 -3.15
C LEU A 69 -0.43 -0.95 -3.90
N PHE A 70 -0.77 -2.03 -3.20
CA PHE A 70 -1.06 -3.32 -3.83
C PHE A 70 -2.33 -3.25 -4.67
N GLU A 71 -3.39 -2.67 -4.12
CA GLU A 71 -4.68 -2.56 -4.82
C GLU A 71 -4.55 -1.79 -6.13
N HIS A 72 -3.73 -0.74 -6.15
CA HIS A 72 -3.50 0.10 -7.33
C HIS A 72 -2.38 -0.41 -8.24
N GLY A 73 -1.82 -1.57 -7.95
CA GLY A 73 -0.80 -2.18 -8.80
C GLY A 73 0.59 -1.58 -8.69
N VAL A 74 0.85 -0.74 -7.69
CA VAL A 74 2.16 -0.11 -7.50
C VAL A 74 3.16 -1.11 -6.91
N LEU A 75 2.71 -1.93 -5.96
CA LEU A 75 3.53 -2.97 -5.36
C LEU A 75 2.97 -4.35 -5.67
N SER A 76 3.85 -5.33 -5.88
CA SER A 76 3.47 -6.72 -5.91
C SER A 76 3.01 -7.16 -4.51
N MET A 77 2.32 -8.30 -4.45
CA MET A 77 1.88 -8.87 -3.17
C MET A 77 3.06 -9.11 -2.21
N GLY A 78 4.15 -9.68 -2.71
CA GLY A 78 5.33 -9.95 -1.90
C GLY A 78 5.97 -8.68 -1.35
N ARG A 79 6.08 -7.64 -2.17
CA ARG A 79 6.62 -6.36 -1.74
C ARG A 79 5.71 -5.63 -0.77
N ALA A 80 4.41 -5.70 -1.01
CA ALA A 80 3.42 -5.10 -0.11
C ALA A 80 3.46 -5.78 1.26
N ALA A 81 3.54 -7.11 1.30
CA ALA A 81 3.67 -7.86 2.55
C ALA A 81 4.93 -7.43 3.30
N GLN A 82 6.06 -7.35 2.61
CA GLN A 82 7.32 -6.92 3.18
C GLN A 82 7.23 -5.48 3.74
N PHE A 83 6.64 -4.58 2.98
CA PHE A 83 6.43 -3.19 3.39
C PHE A 83 5.60 -3.12 4.68
N ALA A 84 4.56 -3.94 4.77
CA ALA A 84 3.66 -3.99 5.92
C ALA A 84 4.26 -4.73 7.14
N GLY A 85 5.41 -5.38 6.98
CA GLY A 85 6.01 -6.20 8.03
C GLY A 85 5.27 -7.52 8.25
N PHE A 86 4.67 -8.07 7.22
CA PHE A 86 3.87 -9.28 7.27
C PHE A 86 4.50 -10.42 6.47
N SER A 87 4.12 -11.65 6.82
CA SER A 87 4.27 -12.78 5.92
C SER A 87 3.26 -12.65 4.76
N MET A 88 3.50 -13.37 3.67
CA MET A 88 2.55 -13.41 2.55
C MET A 88 1.16 -13.86 3.01
N GLY A 89 1.11 -14.90 3.85
CA GLY A 89 -0.16 -15.40 4.37
C GLY A 89 -0.93 -14.38 5.18
N ASP A 90 -0.23 -13.64 6.03
CA ASP A 90 -0.87 -12.58 6.84
C ASP A 90 -1.36 -11.43 5.97
N PHE A 91 -0.60 -11.08 4.93
CA PHE A 91 -1.01 -10.03 4.00
C PHE A 91 -2.25 -10.44 3.19
N ILE A 92 -2.28 -11.69 2.72
CA ILE A 92 -3.45 -12.24 2.01
C ILE A 92 -4.68 -12.21 2.91
N ASP A 93 -4.51 -12.61 4.18
CA ASP A 93 -5.60 -12.59 5.16
C ASP A 93 -6.13 -11.17 5.40
N LEU A 94 -5.23 -10.20 5.49
CA LEU A 94 -5.63 -8.79 5.64
C LEU A 94 -6.41 -8.31 4.41
N CYS A 95 -5.93 -8.60 3.20
CA CYS A 95 -6.63 -8.23 1.97
C CYS A 95 -8.02 -8.86 1.90
N ASP A 96 -8.13 -10.13 2.29
CA ASP A 96 -9.42 -10.82 2.33
C ASP A 96 -10.41 -10.13 3.27
N ARG A 97 -9.96 -9.79 4.47
CA ARG A 97 -10.79 -9.09 5.47
C ARG A 97 -11.21 -7.70 5.03
N LEU A 98 -10.36 -7.02 4.26
CA LEU A 98 -10.66 -5.69 3.71
C LEU A 98 -11.40 -5.77 2.38
N GLN A 99 -11.70 -6.98 1.89
CA GLN A 99 -12.37 -7.21 0.61
C GLN A 99 -11.60 -6.64 -0.58
N VAL A 100 -10.27 -6.69 -0.51
CA VAL A 100 -9.39 -6.29 -1.60
C VAL A 100 -9.12 -7.54 -2.46
N PRO A 101 -9.41 -7.53 -3.76
CA PRO A 101 -9.17 -8.68 -4.62
C PRO A 101 -7.68 -9.01 -4.70
N ILE A 102 -7.36 -10.28 -4.45
CA ILE A 102 -5.99 -10.78 -4.53
C ILE A 102 -5.71 -11.35 -5.91
N LEU A 103 -6.73 -11.97 -6.49
CA LEU A 103 -6.63 -12.57 -7.81
C LEU A 103 -6.83 -11.48 -8.85
N ARG A 104 -5.79 -11.19 -9.57
CA ARG A 104 -5.86 -10.37 -10.78
C ARG A 104 -6.08 -11.30 -11.95
N GLU A 105 -6.84 -10.83 -12.94
CA GLU A 105 -6.91 -11.54 -14.19
C GLU A 105 -5.51 -11.69 -14.77
N PRO A 106 -5.16 -12.89 -15.27
CA PRO A 106 -3.86 -13.06 -15.89
C PRO A 106 -3.75 -12.11 -17.08
N ASP A 107 -2.83 -11.17 -16.98
CA ASP A 107 -2.46 -10.32 -18.10
C ASP A 107 -1.10 -10.77 -18.62
N GLU A 108 -0.65 -10.18 -19.70
CA GLU A 108 0.64 -10.50 -20.32
C GLU A 108 1.82 -10.26 -19.36
N GLY A 109 1.67 -9.33 -18.42
CA GLY A 109 2.70 -9.03 -17.44
C GLY A 109 2.93 -10.15 -16.43
N LEU A 110 1.91 -10.95 -16.12
CA LEU A 110 2.05 -12.06 -15.18
C LEU A 110 2.97 -13.14 -15.72
N GLU A 111 2.87 -13.47 -17.00
CA GLU A 111 3.75 -14.44 -17.65
C GLU A 111 5.21 -13.99 -17.60
N GLU A 112 5.46 -12.72 -17.85
CA GLU A 112 6.81 -12.15 -17.76
C GLU A 112 7.36 -12.22 -16.33
N GLU A 113 6.54 -11.92 -15.34
CA GLU A 113 6.94 -12.00 -13.93
C GLU A 113 7.27 -13.45 -13.52
N VAL A 114 6.47 -14.41 -13.96
CA VAL A 114 6.72 -15.83 -13.68
C VAL A 114 8.00 -16.30 -14.36
N ASP A 115 8.20 -15.92 -15.60
CA ASP A 115 9.41 -16.27 -16.36
C ASP A 115 10.65 -15.65 -15.71
N ALA A 116 10.58 -14.40 -15.30
CA ALA A 116 11.67 -13.72 -14.60
C ALA A 116 12.00 -14.42 -13.26
N PHE A 117 10.98 -14.84 -12.52
CA PHE A 117 11.15 -15.56 -11.27
C PHE A 117 11.81 -16.93 -11.52
N GLY A 118 11.36 -17.65 -12.55
CA GLY A 118 11.94 -18.93 -12.93
C GLY A 118 13.41 -18.81 -13.33
N ALA A 119 13.74 -17.77 -14.09
CA ALA A 119 15.12 -17.48 -14.48
C ALA A 119 16.00 -17.17 -13.26
N TRP A 120 15.47 -16.38 -12.32
CA TRP A 120 16.17 -16.08 -11.07
C TRP A 120 16.46 -17.34 -10.26
N LEU A 121 15.48 -18.24 -10.12
CA LEU A 121 15.65 -19.49 -9.39
C LEU A 121 16.74 -20.37 -10.00
N ARG A 122 16.77 -20.50 -11.33
CA ARG A 122 17.80 -21.27 -12.03
C ARG A 122 19.19 -20.69 -11.78
N LYS A 123 19.31 -19.38 -11.79
CA LYS A 123 20.56 -18.68 -11.54
C LYS A 123 21.03 -18.86 -10.10
N ALA A 124 20.12 -18.85 -9.15
CA ALA A 124 20.43 -19.03 -7.73
C ALA A 124 20.94 -20.44 -7.40
N LYS A 125 20.64 -21.44 -8.23
CA LYS A 125 21.10 -22.82 -8.05
C LYS A 125 22.50 -23.08 -8.60
N GLU A 126 23.07 -22.18 -9.37
CA GLU A 126 24.43 -22.31 -9.90
C GLU A 126 25.52 -21.94 -8.84
#